data_d203e535e834cb42055567719d381a90
#
_entry.id   d203e535e834cb42055567719d381a90
#
_cell.length_a   1.000
_cell.length_b   1.000
_cell.length_c   1.000
_cell.angle_alpha   90.00
_cell.angle_beta   90.00
_cell.angle_gamma   90.00
#
_symmetry.space_group_name_H-M   'P 1'
#
loop_
_entity.id
_entity.type
_entity.pdbx_description
1 polymer ?
#
loop_
_entity_poly.entity_id
_entity_poly.type
_entity_poly.pdbx_seq_one_letter_code
_entity_poly.pdbx_strand_id
1 'polypeptide(L)' 'MCESAAYVLKNNNLERVMDNVVSVDPYEGKVYLTDLLGEQKIIDGEIKEIRLMDHKIRIKESV' A
#
# COMPACT_ATOMS: atom_id res chain seq x y z
N MET A 1 15.29 -5.89 9.68
CA MET A 1 14.49 -6.02 8.48
C MET A 1 13.23 -5.18 8.59
N CYS A 2 12.98 -4.34 7.60
CA CYS A 2 11.82 -3.44 7.66
C CYS A 2 10.61 -4.11 7.04
N GLU A 3 9.58 -4.26 7.84
CA GLU A 3 8.32 -4.80 7.38
C GLU A 3 7.33 -3.65 7.30
N SER A 4 6.89 -3.32 6.11
CA SER A 4 5.98 -2.20 5.90
C SER A 4 4.57 -2.71 5.74
N ALA A 5 3.62 -1.97 6.30
CA ALA A 5 2.21 -2.26 6.14
C ALA A 5 1.61 -1.25 5.17
N ALA A 6 0.72 -1.71 4.32
CA ALA A 6 0.02 -0.84 3.38
C ALA A 6 -1.36 -0.50 3.89
N TYR A 7 -1.70 0.77 3.81
CA TYR A 7 -2.99 1.28 4.25
C TYR A 7 -3.67 2.00 3.09
N VAL A 8 -4.97 1.86 3.01
CA VAL A 8 -5.77 2.57 2.01
C VAL A 8 -6.63 3.59 2.74
N LEU A 9 -6.61 4.82 2.25
CA LEU A 9 -7.46 5.88 2.79
C LEU A 9 -8.80 5.82 2.08
N LYS A 10 -9.84 5.53 2.85
CA LYS A 10 -11.19 5.34 2.33
C LYS A 10 -12.16 6.06 3.23
N ASN A 11 -12.90 7.03 2.68
CA ASN A 11 -13.86 7.84 3.45
C ASN A 11 -13.25 8.41 4.73
N ASN A 12 -12.05 8.97 4.62
CA ASN A 12 -11.30 9.54 5.74
C ASN A 12 -10.86 8.53 6.80
N ASN A 13 -10.93 7.25 6.49
CA ASN A 13 -10.47 6.19 7.38
C ASN A 13 -9.32 5.44 6.73
N LEU A 14 -8.30 5.13 7.53
CA LEU A 14 -7.20 4.31 7.06
C LEU A 14 -7.51 2.85 7.35
N GLU A 15 -7.42 2.03 6.33
CA GLU A 15 -7.67 0.61 6.45
C GLU A 15 -6.43 -0.16 6.05
N ARG A 16 -5.97 -1.05 6.90
CA ARG A 16 -4.82 -1.87 6.59
C ARG A 16 -5.22 -2.94 5.58
N VAL A 17 -4.49 -3.01 4.47
CA VAL A 17 -4.82 -3.95 3.40
C VAL A 17 -3.76 -5.02 3.20
N MET A 18 -2.53 -4.79 3.64
CA MET A 18 -1.47 -5.78 3.49
C MET A 18 -0.37 -5.55 4.51
N ASP A 19 0.14 -6.64 5.07
CA ASP A 19 1.30 -6.62 5.97
C ASP A 19 2.53 -7.12 5.22
N ASN A 20 3.70 -6.78 5.74
CA ASN A 20 4.96 -7.28 5.21
C ASN A 20 5.13 -7.02 3.73
N VAL A 21 4.83 -5.80 3.31
CA VAL A 21 4.94 -5.41 1.91
C VAL A 21 6.40 -5.30 1.52
N VAL A 22 6.80 -5.99 0.47
CA VAL A 22 8.17 -5.95 -0.02
C VAL A 22 8.28 -5.21 -1.34
N SER A 23 7.18 -5.00 -2.04
CA SER A 23 7.20 -4.33 -3.34
C SER A 23 5.95 -3.50 -3.52
N VAL A 24 6.13 -2.29 -4.03
CA VAL A 24 5.04 -1.36 -4.33
C VAL A 24 5.28 -0.80 -5.72
N ASP A 25 4.43 -1.15 -6.65
CA ASP A 25 4.58 -0.72 -8.05
C ASP A 25 3.35 0.04 -8.54
N PRO A 26 3.46 1.35 -8.70
CA PRO A 26 2.36 2.12 -9.28
C PRO A 26 2.35 1.93 -10.80
N TYR A 27 1.18 1.71 -11.35
CA TYR A 27 1.05 1.51 -12.78
C TYR A 27 -0.37 1.84 -13.24
N GLU A 28 -0.49 2.77 -14.17
CA GLU A 28 -1.77 3.17 -14.78
C GLU A 28 -2.90 3.39 -13.78
N GLY A 29 -2.64 4.22 -12.78
CA GLY A 29 -3.67 4.56 -11.79
C GLY A 29 -3.95 3.47 -10.78
N LYS A 30 -3.13 2.45 -10.76
CA LYS A 30 -3.27 1.36 -9.80
C LYS A 30 -1.96 1.15 -9.06
N VAL A 31 -2.04 0.53 -7.91
CA VAL A 31 -0.85 0.21 -7.12
C VAL A 31 -0.82 -1.30 -6.90
N TYR A 32 0.27 -1.90 -7.32
CA TYR A 32 0.47 -3.35 -7.16
C TYR A 32 1.32 -3.57 -5.92
N LEU A 33 0.77 -4.26 -4.94
CA LEU A 33 1.47 -4.56 -3.70
C LEU A 33 1.83 -6.04 -3.67
N THR A 34 3.05 -6.33 -3.25
CA THR A 34 3.48 -7.71 -3.10
C THR A 34 4.03 -7.88 -1.69
N ASP A 35 3.63 -8.92 -1.00
CA ASP A 35 4.11 -9.16 0.35
C ASP A 35 5.26 -10.16 0.38
N LEU A 36 5.74 -10.42 1.58
CA LEU A 36 6.89 -11.28 1.79
C LEU A 36 6.65 -12.72 1.30
N LEU A 37 5.42 -13.16 1.32
CA LEU A 37 5.05 -14.51 0.88
C LEU A 37 4.79 -14.60 -0.62
N GLY A 38 4.88 -13.48 -1.32
CA GLY A 38 4.64 -13.45 -2.75
C GLY A 38 3.20 -13.22 -3.14
N GLU A 39 2.34 -12.95 -2.17
CA GLU A 39 0.95 -12.61 -2.48
C GLU A 39 0.88 -11.20 -3.03
N GLN A 40 0.02 -11.01 -4.01
CA GLN A 40 -0.11 -9.74 -4.68
C GLN A 40 -1.51 -9.19 -4.55
N LYS A 41 -1.60 -7.88 -4.34
CA LYS A 41 -2.87 -7.20 -4.23
C LYS A 41 -2.83 -5.95 -5.11
N ILE A 42 -3.91 -5.69 -5.82
CA ILE A 42 -4.00 -4.54 -6.71
C ILE A 42 -5.01 -3.56 -6.13
N ILE A 43 -4.57 -2.32 -5.92
CA ILE A 43 -5.43 -1.27 -5.36
C ILE A 43 -5.62 -0.19 -6.42
N ASP A 44 -6.86 0.17 -6.69
CA ASP A 44 -7.15 1.28 -7.59
C ASP A 44 -6.92 2.59 -6.83
N GLY A 45 -5.86 3.30 -7.17
CA GLY A 45 -5.55 4.54 -6.48
C GLY A 45 -4.14 4.99 -6.72
N GLU A 46 -3.69 5.93 -5.92
CA GLU A 46 -2.37 6.51 -6.01
C GLU A 46 -1.65 6.38 -4.67
N ILE A 47 -0.33 6.26 -4.75
CA ILE A 47 0.47 6.29 -3.53
C ILE A 47 0.43 7.72 -3.00
N LYS A 48 -0.08 7.88 -1.80
CA LYS A 48 -0.16 9.18 -1.16
C LYS A 48 1.12 9.49 -0.42
N GLU A 49 1.67 8.50 0.25
CA GLU A 49 2.81 8.71 1.10
C GLU A 49 3.49 7.39 1.44
N ILE A 50 4.81 7.39 1.47
CA ILE A 50 5.56 6.24 1.97
C ILE A 50 6.37 6.75 3.15
N ARG A 51 6.09 6.23 4.33
CA ARG A 51 6.77 6.63 5.55
C ARG A 51 7.74 5.56 5.98
N LEU A 52 9.00 5.77 5.66
CA LEU A 52 10.03 4.78 5.95
C LEU A 52 10.26 4.60 7.45
N MET A 53 10.16 5.68 8.21
CA MET A 53 10.38 5.63 9.66
C MET A 53 9.28 4.85 10.38
N ASP A 54 8.05 4.97 9.91
CA ASP A 54 6.91 4.30 10.52
C ASP A 54 6.57 2.98 9.84
N HIS A 55 7.29 2.64 8.81
CA HIS A 55 7.04 1.43 8.00
C HIS A 55 5.59 1.37 7.50
N LYS A 56 5.09 2.50 7.03
CA LYS A 56 3.72 2.61 6.54
C LYS A 56 3.68 3.12 5.11
N ILE A 57 2.77 2.56 4.35
CA ILE A 57 2.53 2.98 2.98
C ILE A 57 1.08 3.40 2.90
N ARG A 58 0.84 4.64 2.53
CA ARG A 58 -0.52 5.17 2.43
C ARG A 58 -0.92 5.30 0.97
N ILE A 59 -2.07 4.77 0.65
CA ILE A 59 -2.60 4.80 -0.70
C ILE A 59 -3.97 5.48 -0.66
N LYS A 60 -4.17 6.44 -1.55
CA LYS A 60 -5.48 7.07 -1.68
C LYS A 60 -6.26 6.30 -2.74
N GLU A 61 -7.38 5.72 -2.33
CA GLU A 61 -8.22 4.97 -3.24
C GLU A 61 -8.87 5.90 -4.27
N SER A 62 -8.88 5.45 -5.51
CA SER A 62 -9.46 6.19 -6.62
C SER A 62 -10.94 5.83 -6.72
N VAL A 63 -11.79 6.67 -6.17
CA VAL A 63 -13.24 6.41 -6.18
C VAL A 63 -13.96 7.50 -6.90
#